data_f5c5d748a810b16160ec2d5101a02245
#
_entry.id   f5c5d748a810b16160ec2d5101a02245
#
_cell.length_a   1.000
_cell.length_b   1.000
_cell.length_c   1.000
_cell.angle_alpha   90.00
_cell.angle_beta   90.00
_cell.angle_gamma   90.00
#
_symmetry.space_group_name_H-M   'P 1'
#
loop_
_entity.id
_entity.type
_entity.pdbx_description
1 polymer ?
#
loop_
_entity_poly.entity_id
_entity_poly.type
_entity_poly.pdbx_seq_one_letter_code
_entity_poly.pdbx_strand_id
1 'polypeptide(L)'
;MKRIEEIQLPEELRYSPDHEWVRLEGDLARVGLTDYAQDQLGDIVYVELPSIGAHIAQGAVFATVESVKSVSECFMPLSGEVVAVNGPLSDNPVLLNQSPYGDGWMVLVKPDDPAAVSQLLTAEAYLTRLKGGV
;
A
#
# COMPACT_ATOMS: atom_id res chain seq x y z
N MET A 1 9.89 -14.64 -9.24
CA MET A 1 9.39 -13.28 -9.46
C MET A 1 8.43 -13.23 -10.60
N LYS A 2 7.36 -12.45 -10.47
CA LYS A 2 6.39 -12.28 -11.54
C LYS A 2 6.96 -11.42 -12.66
N ARG A 3 6.56 -11.71 -13.88
CA ARG A 3 6.82 -10.81 -15.00
C ARG A 3 5.84 -9.65 -14.93
N ILE A 4 6.17 -8.54 -15.59
CA ILE A 4 5.35 -7.33 -15.57
C ILE A 4 3.89 -7.64 -15.95
N GLU A 5 3.65 -8.47 -16.94
CA GLU A 5 2.30 -8.79 -17.39
C GLU A 5 1.53 -9.68 -16.41
N GLU A 6 2.20 -10.24 -15.41
CA GLU A 6 1.57 -11.06 -14.38
C GLU A 6 1.20 -10.23 -13.15
N ILE A 7 1.68 -9.00 -13.04
CA ILE A 7 1.35 -8.11 -11.93
C ILE A 7 -0.10 -7.63 -12.06
N GLN A 8 -0.86 -7.78 -11.00
CA GLN A 8 -2.25 -7.33 -10.97
C GLN A 8 -2.32 -5.87 -10.53
N LEU A 9 -3.04 -5.04 -11.30
CA LEU A 9 -3.20 -3.62 -11.03
C LEU A 9 -4.67 -3.25 -11.26
N PRO A 10 -5.54 -3.43 -10.24
CA PRO A 10 -6.95 -3.07 -10.38
C PRO A 10 -7.13 -1.62 -10.84
N GLU A 11 -7.96 -1.41 -11.84
CA GLU A 11 -8.14 -0.09 -12.45
C GLU A 11 -8.88 0.91 -11.57
N GLU A 12 -9.69 0.43 -10.64
CA GLU A 12 -10.44 1.28 -9.73
C GLU A 12 -9.60 1.86 -8.60
N LEU A 13 -8.36 1.41 -8.47
CA LEU A 13 -7.45 1.90 -7.44
C LEU A 13 -6.55 3.02 -7.95
N ARG A 14 -5.96 3.75 -7.01
CA ARG A 14 -4.88 4.69 -7.30
C ARG A 14 -3.60 4.17 -6.68
N TYR A 15 -2.47 4.65 -7.16
CA TYR A 15 -1.16 4.12 -6.81
C TYR A 15 -0.17 5.23 -6.51
N SER A 16 0.69 5.01 -5.52
CA SER A 16 1.78 5.93 -5.22
C SER A 16 3.05 5.49 -5.96
N PRO A 17 4.01 6.42 -6.19
CA PRO A 17 5.31 6.05 -6.76
C PRO A 17 6.09 5.08 -5.88
N ASP A 18 5.76 4.99 -4.61
CA ASP A 18 6.44 4.13 -3.63
C ASP A 18 5.78 2.77 -3.48
N HIS A 19 4.87 2.42 -4.40
CA HIS A 19 4.25 1.09 -4.50
C HIS A 19 3.19 0.80 -3.44
N GLU A 20 2.45 1.81 -3.00
CA GLU A 20 1.23 1.62 -2.22
C GLU A 20 0.02 1.85 -3.13
N TRP A 21 -1.07 1.15 -2.81
CA TRP A 21 -2.36 1.39 -3.46
C TRP A 21 -3.30 2.10 -2.50
N VAL A 22 -4.26 2.83 -3.08
CA VAL A 22 -5.29 3.54 -2.33
C VAL A 22 -6.65 3.27 -2.95
N ARG A 23 -7.61 2.93 -2.09
CA ARG A 23 -9.02 2.77 -2.50
C ARG A 23 -9.90 3.65 -1.63
N LEU A 24 -10.65 4.55 -2.26
CA LEU A 24 -11.63 5.36 -1.53
C LEU A 24 -12.82 4.49 -1.12
N GLU A 25 -13.22 4.62 0.14
CA GLU A 25 -14.40 3.97 0.72
C GLU A 25 -15.16 5.05 1.47
N GLY A 26 -16.08 5.74 0.76
CA GLY A 26 -16.74 6.90 1.32
C GLY A 26 -15.72 8.03 1.54
N ASP A 27 -15.65 8.51 2.77
CA ASP A 27 -14.72 9.58 3.15
C ASP A 27 -13.34 9.05 3.56
N LEU A 28 -13.16 7.73 3.56
CA LEU A 28 -11.95 7.10 4.03
C LEU A 28 -11.15 6.51 2.87
N ALA A 29 -9.86 6.31 3.09
CA ALA A 29 -8.96 5.72 2.11
C ALA A 29 -8.31 4.47 2.71
N ARG A 30 -8.50 3.34 2.05
CA ARG A 30 -7.85 2.10 2.44
C ARG A 30 -6.53 2.00 1.69
N VAL A 31 -5.47 1.61 2.39
CA VAL A 31 -4.11 1.64 1.86
C VAL A 31 -3.44 0.29 2.10
N GLY A 32 -2.68 -0.16 1.11
CA GLY A 32 -1.87 -1.35 1.23
C GLY A 32 -0.72 -1.33 0.22
N LEU A 33 0.03 -2.42 0.16
CA LEU A 33 1.11 -2.57 -0.81
C LEU A 33 0.59 -3.20 -2.10
N THR A 34 1.17 -2.79 -3.22
CA THR A 34 0.79 -3.33 -4.53
C THR A 34 1.29 -4.76 -4.70
N ASP A 35 0.71 -5.46 -5.68
CA ASP A 35 1.19 -6.78 -6.07
C ASP A 35 2.67 -6.74 -6.46
N TYR A 36 3.09 -5.68 -7.14
CA TYR A 36 4.50 -5.50 -7.49
C TYR A 36 5.38 -5.43 -6.25
N ALA A 37 4.97 -4.63 -5.24
CA ALA A 37 5.77 -4.46 -4.02
C ALA A 37 5.94 -5.78 -3.28
N GLN A 38 4.84 -6.54 -3.08
CA GLN A 38 4.94 -7.81 -2.36
C GLN A 38 5.78 -8.84 -3.12
N ASP A 39 5.72 -8.81 -4.46
CA ASP A 39 6.51 -9.72 -5.27
C ASP A 39 8.01 -9.42 -5.15
N GLN A 40 8.37 -8.13 -5.16
CA GLN A 40 9.76 -7.71 -4.97
C GLN A 40 10.30 -8.07 -3.60
N LEU A 41 9.46 -7.97 -2.56
CA LEU A 41 9.87 -8.28 -1.19
C LEU A 41 10.01 -9.78 -0.94
N GLY A 42 9.20 -10.60 -1.61
CA GLY A 42 9.14 -12.03 -1.31
C GLY A 42 8.31 -12.29 -0.07
N ASP A 43 8.51 -13.46 0.55
CA ASP A 43 7.69 -13.89 1.69
C ASP A 43 7.77 -12.93 2.87
N ILE A 44 6.65 -12.33 3.22
CA ILE A 44 6.55 -11.38 4.31
C ILE A 44 6.45 -12.15 5.63
N VAL A 45 7.30 -11.79 6.60
CA VAL A 45 7.38 -12.47 7.89
C VAL A 45 7.00 -11.60 9.07
N TYR A 46 6.97 -10.27 8.88
CA TYR A 46 6.61 -9.34 9.96
C TYR A 46 6.10 -8.03 9.38
N VAL A 47 5.06 -7.48 10.01
CA VAL A 47 4.50 -6.18 9.62
C VAL A 47 4.33 -5.35 10.89
N GLU A 48 4.92 -4.16 10.91
CA GLU A 48 4.73 -3.18 11.98
C GLU A 48 3.78 -2.11 11.48
N LEU A 49 2.59 -2.03 12.10
CA LEU A 49 1.54 -1.09 11.72
C LEU A 49 1.56 0.13 12.64
N PRO A 50 1.04 1.28 12.19
CA PRO A 50 1.00 2.48 13.01
C PRO A 50 -0.10 2.40 14.08
N SER A 51 -0.09 3.35 15.00
CA SER A 51 -1.13 3.46 16.01
C SER A 51 -2.38 4.12 15.45
N ILE A 52 -3.55 3.64 15.84
CA ILE A 52 -4.81 4.31 15.53
C ILE A 52 -4.79 5.70 16.17
N GLY A 53 -5.21 6.71 15.42
CA GLY A 53 -5.16 8.10 15.84
C GLY A 53 -3.93 8.86 15.40
N ALA A 54 -2.91 8.16 14.88
CA ALA A 54 -1.71 8.83 14.38
C ALA A 54 -2.03 9.64 13.12
N HIS A 55 -1.57 10.89 13.10
CA HIS A 55 -1.64 11.71 11.89
C HIS A 55 -0.30 11.61 11.18
N ILE A 56 -0.32 11.16 9.93
CA ILE A 56 0.91 10.91 9.17
C ILE A 56 0.87 11.71 7.87
N ALA A 57 1.94 12.46 7.64
CA ALA A 57 2.05 13.29 6.44
C ALA A 57 2.41 12.44 5.22
N GLN A 58 2.00 12.90 4.06
CA GLN A 58 2.40 12.27 2.79
C GLN A 58 3.92 12.16 2.72
N GLY A 59 4.41 11.00 2.34
CA GLY A 59 5.83 10.73 2.21
C GLY A 59 6.52 10.30 3.49
N ALA A 60 5.85 10.40 4.65
CA ALA A 60 6.39 9.89 5.90
C ALA A 60 6.15 8.40 6.02
N VAL A 61 6.98 7.71 6.80
CA VAL A 61 6.84 6.27 7.02
C VAL A 61 5.60 6.00 7.85
N PHE A 62 4.72 5.10 7.37
CA PHE A 62 3.56 4.69 8.18
C PHE A 62 3.67 3.25 8.68
N ALA A 63 4.49 2.43 8.04
CA ALA A 63 4.63 1.02 8.42
C ALA A 63 5.99 0.50 8.00
N THR A 64 6.40 -0.61 8.61
CA THR A 64 7.61 -1.34 8.22
C THR A 64 7.21 -2.78 7.93
N VAL A 65 7.75 -3.33 6.86
CA VAL A 65 7.48 -4.70 6.43
C VAL A 65 8.79 -5.45 6.32
N GLU A 66 8.88 -6.60 6.97
CA GLU A 66 10.06 -7.46 6.89
C GLU A 66 9.73 -8.71 6.09
N SER A 67 10.60 -9.02 5.14
CA SER A 67 10.52 -10.28 4.39
C SER A 67 11.72 -11.15 4.77
N VAL A 68 11.76 -12.36 4.23
CA VAL A 68 12.88 -13.27 4.48
C VAL A 68 14.21 -12.71 3.97
N LYS A 69 14.19 -11.72 3.09
CA LYS A 69 15.42 -11.20 2.46
C LYS A 69 15.69 -9.73 2.72
N SER A 70 14.71 -8.96 3.21
CA SER A 70 14.92 -7.51 3.40
C SER A 70 13.91 -6.89 4.34
N VAL A 71 14.18 -5.64 4.73
CA VAL A 71 13.27 -4.79 5.51
C VAL A 71 12.94 -3.59 4.64
N SER A 72 11.66 -3.24 4.56
CA SER A 72 11.19 -2.13 3.74
C SER A 72 10.30 -1.19 4.53
N GLU A 73 10.55 0.11 4.38
CA GLU A 73 9.66 1.13 4.93
C GLU A 73 8.55 1.43 3.93
N CYS A 74 7.34 1.64 4.47
CA CYS A 74 6.18 1.99 3.63
C CYS A 74 5.85 3.46 3.87
N PHE A 75 5.67 4.21 2.79
CA PHE A 75 5.48 5.65 2.85
C PHE A 75 4.03 6.01 2.63
N MET A 76 3.55 6.99 3.42
CA MET A 76 2.16 7.40 3.35
C MET A 76 1.84 8.00 1.97
N PRO A 77 0.86 7.47 1.25
CA PRO A 77 0.56 7.97 -0.11
C PRO A 77 -0.15 9.33 -0.10
N LEU A 78 -0.77 9.69 1.02
CA LEU A 78 -1.42 10.98 1.21
C LEU A 78 -1.48 11.28 2.70
N SER A 79 -1.57 12.55 3.06
CA SER A 79 -1.64 12.94 4.48
C SER A 79 -3.00 12.60 5.07
N GLY A 80 -3.01 12.10 6.29
CA GLY A 80 -4.26 11.80 6.97
C GLY A 80 -4.08 11.14 8.33
N GLU A 81 -5.22 10.86 8.97
CA GLU A 81 -5.25 10.21 10.27
C GLU A 81 -5.58 8.74 10.13
N VAL A 82 -4.82 7.87 10.80
CA VAL A 82 -5.07 6.43 10.82
C VAL A 82 -6.28 6.17 11.71
N VAL A 83 -7.36 5.65 11.12
CA VAL A 83 -8.59 5.35 11.86
C VAL A 83 -8.76 3.85 12.13
N ALA A 84 -8.07 3.01 11.38
CA ALA A 84 -8.07 1.56 11.61
C ALA A 84 -6.81 0.94 11.04
N VAL A 85 -6.40 -0.19 11.61
CA VAL A 85 -5.30 -0.99 11.11
C VAL A 85 -5.77 -2.44 10.95
N ASN A 86 -5.14 -3.17 10.03
CA ASN A 86 -5.49 -4.58 9.79
C ASN A 86 -4.75 -5.46 10.80
N GLY A 87 -5.34 -5.62 11.99
CA GLY A 87 -4.75 -6.41 13.07
C GLY A 87 -4.32 -7.80 12.67
N PRO A 88 -5.12 -8.56 11.89
CA PRO A 88 -4.72 -9.90 11.44
C PRO A 88 -3.36 -9.99 10.75
N LEU A 89 -2.85 -8.90 10.16
CA LEU A 89 -1.50 -8.92 9.57
C LEU A 89 -0.41 -9.20 10.60
N SER A 90 -0.62 -8.83 11.86
CA SER A 90 0.37 -9.08 12.92
C SER A 90 0.53 -10.58 13.17
N ASP A 91 -0.56 -11.34 13.05
CA ASP A 91 -0.53 -12.79 13.27
C ASP A 91 -0.26 -13.57 11.99
N ASN A 92 -0.61 -13.00 10.85
CA ASN A 92 -0.50 -13.67 9.56
C ASN A 92 0.00 -12.72 8.48
N PRO A 93 1.31 -12.36 8.53
CA PRO A 93 1.88 -11.39 7.58
C PRO A 93 1.79 -11.84 6.13
N VAL A 94 1.68 -13.13 5.87
CA VAL A 94 1.62 -13.66 4.51
C VAL A 94 0.37 -13.21 3.75
N LEU A 95 -0.63 -12.67 4.45
CA LEU A 95 -1.79 -12.08 3.79
C LEU A 95 -1.38 -10.97 2.81
N LEU A 96 -0.28 -10.26 3.10
CA LEU A 96 0.25 -9.26 2.16
C LEU A 96 0.65 -9.89 0.84
N ASN A 97 1.20 -11.11 0.88
CA ASN A 97 1.58 -11.82 -0.35
C ASN A 97 0.37 -12.44 -1.04
N GLN A 98 -0.52 -13.02 -0.26
CA GLN A 98 -1.64 -13.80 -0.80
C GLN A 98 -2.75 -12.94 -1.36
N SER A 99 -3.02 -11.79 -0.73
CA SER A 99 -4.16 -10.95 -1.09
C SER A 99 -3.85 -9.48 -0.83
N PRO A 100 -2.90 -8.90 -1.59
CA PRO A 100 -2.46 -7.52 -1.32
C PRO A 100 -3.60 -6.50 -1.46
N TYR A 101 -4.57 -6.75 -2.32
CA TYR A 101 -5.69 -5.81 -2.54
C TYR A 101 -6.94 -6.17 -1.75
N GLY A 102 -6.92 -7.28 -1.02
CA GLY A 102 -8.03 -7.74 -0.20
C GLY A 102 -7.63 -7.83 1.26
N ASP A 103 -7.54 -9.06 1.77
CA ASP A 103 -7.27 -9.30 3.19
C ASP A 103 -5.91 -8.77 3.65
N GLY A 104 -5.01 -8.47 2.74
CA GLY A 104 -3.69 -7.90 3.04
C GLY A 104 -3.65 -6.38 3.14
N TRP A 105 -4.79 -5.69 3.20
CA TRP A 105 -4.79 -4.24 3.39
C TRP A 105 -4.06 -3.90 4.71
N MET A 106 -3.51 -2.69 4.79
CA MET A 106 -2.68 -2.30 5.94
C MET A 106 -3.36 -1.31 6.87
N VAL A 107 -3.81 -0.18 6.35
CA VAL A 107 -4.42 0.89 7.16
C VAL A 107 -5.64 1.47 6.47
N LEU A 108 -6.54 2.03 7.29
CA LEU A 108 -7.67 2.82 6.83
C LEU A 108 -7.44 4.23 7.36
N VAL A 109 -7.48 5.21 6.47
CA VAL A 109 -7.04 6.57 6.74
C VAL A 109 -8.17 7.54 6.46
N LYS A 110 -8.30 8.57 7.31
CA LYS A 110 -9.15 9.72 7.00
C LYS A 110 -8.25 10.78 6.35
N PRO A 111 -8.35 10.98 5.03
CA PRO A 111 -7.47 11.93 4.35
C PRO A 111 -7.71 13.36 4.82
N ASP A 112 -6.65 14.15 4.94
CA ASP A 112 -6.78 15.58 5.22
C ASP A 112 -7.49 16.26 4.05
N ASP A 113 -7.20 15.81 2.83
CA ASP A 113 -7.84 16.30 1.61
C ASP A 113 -8.20 15.10 0.73
N PRO A 114 -9.48 14.71 0.71
CA PRO A 114 -9.89 13.56 -0.12
C PRO A 114 -9.56 13.73 -1.60
N ALA A 115 -9.48 14.95 -2.09
CA ALA A 115 -9.13 15.21 -3.48
C ALA A 115 -7.69 14.80 -3.82
N ALA A 116 -6.83 14.64 -2.81
CA ALA A 116 -5.45 14.20 -3.03
C ALA A 116 -5.38 12.82 -3.70
N VAL A 117 -6.39 11.98 -3.50
CA VAL A 117 -6.42 10.65 -4.12
C VAL A 117 -6.39 10.75 -5.64
N SER A 118 -7.08 11.74 -6.21
CA SER A 118 -7.14 11.89 -7.67
C SER A 118 -5.81 12.36 -8.27
N GLN A 119 -4.88 12.78 -7.44
CA GLN A 119 -3.54 13.19 -7.90
C GLN A 119 -2.55 12.03 -7.92
N LEU A 120 -2.93 10.89 -7.36
CA LEU A 120 -2.11 9.68 -7.39
C LEU A 120 -2.17 9.05 -8.79
N LEU A 121 -1.26 8.10 -9.02
CA LEU A 121 -1.16 7.45 -10.33
C LEU A 121 -2.37 6.55 -10.59
N THR A 122 -2.83 6.54 -11.84
CA THR A 122 -3.77 5.53 -12.30
C THR A 122 -3.04 4.20 -12.47
N ALA A 123 -3.79 3.11 -12.64
CA ALA A 123 -3.18 1.80 -12.90
C ALA A 123 -2.29 1.85 -14.14
N GLU A 124 -2.73 2.52 -15.19
CA GLU A 124 -1.97 2.65 -16.44
C GLU A 124 -0.68 3.44 -16.22
N ALA A 125 -0.75 4.57 -15.51
CA ALA A 125 0.43 5.39 -15.24
C ALA A 125 1.44 4.64 -14.37
N TYR A 126 0.95 3.92 -13.35
CA TYR A 126 1.79 3.11 -12.49
C TYR A 126 2.48 1.99 -13.28
N LEU A 127 1.73 1.30 -14.14
CA LEU A 127 2.28 0.25 -14.98
C LEU A 127 3.40 0.79 -15.88
N THR A 128 3.21 1.98 -16.46
CA THR A 128 4.23 2.62 -17.28
C THR A 128 5.52 2.84 -16.49
N ARG A 129 5.40 3.27 -15.23
CA ARG A 129 6.57 3.44 -14.37
C ARG A 129 7.27 2.11 -14.09
N LEU A 130 6.51 1.04 -13.86
CA LEU A 130 7.06 -0.30 -13.62
C LEU A 130 7.85 -0.82 -14.82
N LYS A 131 7.44 -0.43 -16.03
CA LYS A 131 8.14 -0.83 -17.26
C LYS A 131 9.40 0.00 -17.51
N GLY A 132 9.73 0.91 -16.60
CA GLY A 132 10.89 1.78 -16.75
C GLY A 132 10.62 3.00 -17.62
N GLY A 133 9.37 3.22 -18.02
CA GLY A 133 8.96 4.42 -18.72
C GLY A 133 8.84 5.58 -17.73
N VAL A 134 9.43 6.69 -18.04
CA VAL A 134 9.43 7.87 -17.19
C VAL A 134 8.71 9.02 -17.84
#